data_72f77696d2cc6468dadb028329dac328
#
_entry.id   72f77696d2cc6468dadb028329dac328
#
_cell.length_a   1.000
_cell.length_b   1.000
_cell.length_c   1.000
_cell.angle_alpha   90.00
_cell.angle_beta   90.00
_cell.angle_gamma   90.00
#
_symmetry.space_group_name_H-M   'P 1'
#
loop_
_entity.id
_entity.type
_entity.pdbx_description
1 polymer ?
#
loop_
_entity_poly.entity_id
_entity_poly.type
_entity_poly.pdbx_seq_one_letter_code
_entity_poly.pdbx_strand_id
1 'polypeptide(L)'
;MPDMSRVILTQPSDEPMSTLACRDDLKLLLDVLPVSLQRAVSSQPDEGLLEIIMDLGRLPEARYPDRSVKLSEQPVTHADIDHVVAQVGEFGADNRAGIEGTLHRISAIRNRKGHVIGLTLRVGRVVTGTIEQIRDLIQSGRSLLLLGCPGVGKTTKLREVARVLADDFRKRVVVIDTSNEIGGDGDIPHPAIGSARRMQVVHPDRQHAVMIEAVENHMPEVIVIDEIGTEAEALAARTIAERGVQLIGTAHGNTLENLVQNPTLADLVGGVQSVTLGDDEARFRGTQKTVNERKAPPTFEQVVELVDRDEMVVHKDTAWAVDAILRGEEAGGDIRTPTREISQSGKSPPPTTKALAPGALKGEVRIYPYAISRDLVERVIRSFHFDARTVANPERADMILALRSRAEDARLRRILQTTGLPLHCIKKNSTAQIRRLLNHVFTQPLEIVDEDIDSAVQEAEAAIQKVLSESVAVELAPQSREVRKIQHHIVNRYHLVAESVGSDPLRRLVIYPG
;
A
#
# COMPACT_ATOMS: atom_id res chain seq x y z
N MET A 1 -7.38 61.46 -18.86
CA MET A 1 -6.93 60.11 -19.24
C MET A 1 -5.61 59.85 -18.55
N PRO A 2 -5.57 59.03 -17.50
CA PRO A 2 -4.32 58.52 -16.97
C PRO A 2 -3.98 57.16 -17.58
N ASP A 3 -2.72 57.01 -17.82
CA ASP A 3 -1.96 55.98 -18.49
C ASP A 3 -2.12 54.62 -17.80
N MET A 4 -2.60 53.59 -18.56
CA MET A 4 -2.65 52.18 -18.16
C MET A 4 -1.48 51.45 -18.80
N SER A 5 -0.33 51.40 -18.17
CA SER A 5 0.74 50.52 -18.62
C SER A 5 1.58 49.97 -17.48
N ARG A 6 1.61 48.62 -17.50
CA ARG A 6 2.53 47.72 -16.82
C ARG A 6 2.13 47.20 -15.44
N VAL A 7 1.27 46.20 -15.47
CA VAL A 7 1.34 45.13 -14.47
C VAL A 7 2.49 44.21 -14.88
N ILE A 8 3.57 44.22 -14.14
CA ILE A 8 4.67 43.26 -14.26
C ILE A 8 4.20 42.00 -13.57
N LEU A 9 3.89 40.96 -14.38
CA LEU A 9 3.74 39.60 -13.91
C LEU A 9 5.13 39.08 -13.49
N THR A 10 5.42 39.07 -12.20
CA THR A 10 6.54 38.32 -11.62
C THR A 10 6.23 36.83 -11.81
N GLN A 11 7.11 36.15 -12.54
CA GLN A 11 7.07 34.69 -12.64
C GLN A 11 7.28 34.09 -11.26
N PRO A 12 6.53 33.00 -10.91
CA PRO A 12 6.79 32.29 -9.66
C PRO A 12 8.14 31.57 -9.77
N SER A 13 8.95 31.70 -8.75
CA SER A 13 10.22 31.00 -8.56
C SER A 13 10.00 29.50 -8.49
N ASP A 14 10.77 28.73 -9.28
CA ASP A 14 10.82 27.26 -9.33
C ASP A 14 11.50 26.66 -8.07
N GLU A 15 11.06 26.99 -6.87
CA GLU A 15 11.42 26.21 -5.69
C GLU A 15 10.34 25.15 -5.42
N PRO A 16 10.71 23.89 -5.10
CA PRO A 16 9.73 22.86 -4.83
C PRO A 16 8.93 23.23 -3.58
N MET A 17 7.62 23.46 -3.77
CA MET A 17 6.66 23.85 -2.71
C MET A 17 6.61 22.90 -1.49
N SER A 18 7.25 21.72 -1.55
CA SER A 18 7.13 20.67 -0.54
C SER A 18 7.85 20.91 0.79
N THR A 19 8.92 21.73 0.80
CA THR A 19 9.73 21.95 2.01
C THR A 19 9.32 23.22 2.78
N LEU A 20 8.81 24.23 2.10
CA LEU A 20 8.34 25.46 2.75
C LEU A 20 6.96 25.29 3.43
N ALA A 21 6.02 24.60 2.78
CA ALA A 21 4.68 24.39 3.33
C ALA A 21 4.70 23.64 4.68
N CYS A 22 5.58 22.65 4.84
CA CYS A 22 5.62 21.80 6.04
C CYS A 22 6.15 22.53 7.30
N ARG A 23 7.00 23.56 7.15
CA ARG A 23 7.51 24.36 8.29
C ARG A 23 6.51 25.40 8.78
N ASP A 24 5.75 25.99 7.85
CA ASP A 24 4.74 27.00 8.20
C ASP A 24 3.56 26.37 8.95
N ASP A 25 3.15 25.14 8.61
CA ASP A 25 2.05 24.46 9.27
C ASP A 25 2.33 24.18 10.76
N LEU A 26 3.52 23.70 11.13
CA LEU A 26 3.86 23.44 12.52
C LEU A 26 3.81 24.73 13.35
N LYS A 27 4.21 25.86 12.78
CA LYS A 27 4.12 27.15 13.45
C LYS A 27 2.67 27.50 13.81
N LEU A 28 1.72 27.25 12.91
CA LEU A 28 0.29 27.48 13.18
C LEU A 28 -0.22 26.64 14.38
N LEU A 29 0.26 25.40 14.52
CA LEU A 29 -0.05 24.58 15.68
C LEU A 29 0.58 25.13 16.97
N LEU A 30 1.81 25.63 16.89
CA LEU A 30 2.48 26.19 18.06
C LEU A 30 1.87 27.51 18.50
N ASP A 31 1.36 28.31 17.56
CA ASP A 31 0.75 29.62 17.84
C ASP A 31 -0.56 29.53 18.65
N VAL A 32 -1.25 28.36 18.65
CA VAL A 32 -2.43 28.16 19.51
C VAL A 32 -2.07 27.80 20.95
N LEU A 33 -0.80 27.52 21.26
CA LEU A 33 -0.34 27.17 22.61
C LEU A 33 -0.12 28.43 23.47
N PRO A 34 -0.25 28.33 24.81
CA PRO A 34 0.26 29.34 25.73
C PRO A 34 1.74 29.63 25.46
N VAL A 35 2.15 30.89 25.53
CA VAL A 35 3.50 31.37 25.16
C VAL A 35 4.64 30.59 25.86
N SER A 36 4.42 30.16 27.11
CA SER A 36 5.38 29.36 27.86
C SER A 36 5.61 27.99 27.23
N LEU A 37 4.53 27.30 26.79
CA LEU A 37 4.60 26.00 26.14
C LEU A 37 5.10 26.11 24.70
N GLN A 38 4.71 27.14 23.97
CA GLN A 38 5.22 27.44 22.65
C GLN A 38 6.75 27.52 22.66
N ARG A 39 7.33 28.30 23.59
CA ARG A 39 8.80 28.42 23.74
C ARG A 39 9.45 27.09 24.11
N ALA A 40 8.83 26.33 25.01
CA ALA A 40 9.35 25.04 25.43
C ALA A 40 9.40 24.01 24.29
N VAL A 41 8.36 23.95 23.44
CA VAL A 41 8.35 23.10 22.24
C VAL A 41 9.37 23.59 21.22
N SER A 42 9.43 24.90 20.94
CA SER A 42 10.38 25.49 19.97
C SER A 42 11.85 25.30 20.39
N SER A 43 12.15 25.01 21.65
CA SER A 43 13.50 24.66 22.10
C SER A 43 13.88 23.20 21.83
N GLN A 44 12.92 22.36 21.43
CA GLN A 44 13.12 20.96 21.06
C GLN A 44 13.29 20.82 19.53
N PRO A 45 13.90 19.73 19.05
CA PRO A 45 13.94 19.45 17.62
C PRO A 45 12.52 19.29 17.05
N ASP A 46 12.22 19.98 15.96
CA ASP A 46 10.94 19.90 15.25
C ASP A 46 10.72 18.54 14.58
N GLU A 47 11.82 17.86 14.22
CA GLU A 47 11.77 16.56 13.57
C GLU A 47 11.26 15.49 14.50
N GLY A 48 10.19 14.81 14.09
CA GLY A 48 9.63 13.67 14.81
C GLY A 48 8.59 14.02 15.88
N LEU A 49 8.26 15.29 16.15
CA LEU A 49 7.17 15.64 17.05
C LEU A 49 5.86 15.02 16.53
N LEU A 50 5.22 14.15 17.35
CA LEU A 50 3.98 13.46 17.00
C LEU A 50 2.76 14.20 17.55
N GLU A 51 2.78 14.52 18.83
CA GLU A 51 1.66 15.16 19.53
C GLU A 51 2.12 15.91 20.78
N ILE A 52 1.30 16.88 21.20
CA ILE A 52 1.43 17.60 22.44
C ILE A 52 0.22 17.27 23.30
N ILE A 53 0.41 16.92 24.56
CA ILE A 53 -0.62 16.54 25.50
C ILE A 53 -0.70 17.56 26.63
N MET A 54 -1.91 18.02 26.89
CA MET A 54 -2.24 18.98 27.95
C MET A 54 -3.42 18.44 28.75
N ASP A 55 -3.15 17.74 29.86
CA ASP A 55 -4.17 17.26 30.78
C ASP A 55 -4.21 18.11 32.04
N LEU A 56 -5.39 18.52 32.49
CA LEU A 56 -5.57 19.34 33.68
C LEU A 56 -4.92 18.71 34.91
N GLY A 57 -4.09 19.49 35.59
CA GLY A 57 -3.37 19.03 36.79
C GLY A 57 -2.18 18.10 36.53
N ARG A 58 -1.83 17.84 35.26
CA ARG A 58 -0.63 17.08 34.87
C ARG A 58 0.40 17.97 34.16
N LEU A 59 1.65 17.54 34.14
CA LEU A 59 2.69 18.23 33.39
C LEU A 59 2.44 18.08 31.89
N PRO A 60 2.49 19.17 31.11
CA PRO A 60 2.33 19.11 29.66
C PRO A 60 3.49 18.34 29.03
N GLU A 61 3.20 17.58 27.97
CA GLU A 61 4.14 16.62 27.39
C GLU A 61 4.17 16.71 25.88
N ALA A 62 5.35 16.73 25.28
CA ALA A 62 5.58 16.52 23.86
C ALA A 62 6.03 15.08 23.59
N ARG A 63 5.38 14.39 22.66
CA ARG A 63 5.67 13.00 22.29
C ARG A 63 6.34 12.90 20.95
N TYR A 64 7.39 12.09 20.92
CA TYR A 64 8.19 11.71 19.76
C TYR A 64 8.13 10.18 19.59
N PRO A 65 8.57 9.59 18.45
CA PRO A 65 8.52 8.14 18.23
C PRO A 65 9.30 7.32 19.27
N ASP A 66 10.36 7.89 19.83
CA ASP A 66 11.34 7.24 20.70
C ASP A 66 11.36 7.80 22.13
N ARG A 67 10.71 8.94 22.38
CA ARG A 67 10.77 9.63 23.67
C ARG A 67 9.56 10.52 23.93
N SER A 68 9.37 10.84 25.23
CA SER A 68 8.46 11.89 25.70
C SER A 68 9.24 12.95 26.47
N VAL A 69 8.91 14.21 26.25
CA VAL A 69 9.56 15.36 26.90
C VAL A 69 8.54 16.17 27.67
N LYS A 70 8.79 16.44 28.94
CA LYS A 70 7.98 17.36 29.74
C LYS A 70 8.31 18.81 29.34
N LEU A 71 7.27 19.58 29.03
CA LEU A 71 7.39 20.95 28.53
C LEU A 71 7.40 22.01 29.63
N SER A 72 6.99 21.66 30.85
CA SER A 72 6.93 22.55 31.99
C SER A 72 7.07 21.76 33.29
N GLU A 73 7.57 22.41 34.32
CA GLU A 73 7.55 21.88 35.71
C GLU A 73 6.22 22.23 36.40
N GLN A 74 5.39 23.08 35.82
CA GLN A 74 4.08 23.45 36.35
C GLN A 74 2.99 22.62 35.66
N PRO A 75 2.01 22.11 36.41
CA PRO A 75 0.88 21.39 35.84
C PRO A 75 -0.01 22.33 35.01
N VAL A 76 -0.66 21.74 33.99
CA VAL A 76 -1.64 22.42 33.14
C VAL A 76 -2.81 22.94 34.00
N THR A 77 -3.17 24.19 33.79
CA THR A 77 -4.30 24.88 34.44
C THR A 77 -5.52 24.95 33.53
N HIS A 78 -6.69 25.32 34.06
CA HIS A 78 -7.87 25.63 33.24
C HIS A 78 -7.58 26.77 32.25
N ALA A 79 -6.85 27.81 32.68
CA ALA A 79 -6.51 28.94 31.82
C ALA A 79 -5.69 28.52 30.60
N ASP A 80 -4.78 27.53 30.74
CA ASP A 80 -4.00 27.01 29.61
C ASP A 80 -4.88 26.26 28.59
N ILE A 81 -5.84 25.47 29.10
CA ILE A 81 -6.80 24.74 28.26
C ILE A 81 -7.73 25.71 27.55
N ASP A 82 -8.32 26.66 28.29
CA ASP A 82 -9.24 27.66 27.77
C ASP A 82 -8.56 28.55 26.72
N HIS A 83 -7.28 28.85 26.89
CA HIS A 83 -6.48 29.58 25.90
C HIS A 83 -6.46 28.83 24.55
N VAL A 84 -6.11 27.55 24.55
CA VAL A 84 -6.08 26.73 23.31
C VAL A 84 -7.47 26.60 22.70
N VAL A 85 -8.49 26.31 23.51
CA VAL A 85 -9.88 26.18 23.05
C VAL A 85 -10.37 27.44 22.37
N ALA A 86 -10.02 28.63 22.91
CA ALA A 86 -10.39 29.90 22.32
C ALA A 86 -9.72 30.18 20.96
N GLN A 87 -8.53 29.58 20.70
CA GLN A 87 -7.79 29.76 19.46
C GLN A 87 -8.23 28.81 18.34
N VAL A 88 -8.71 27.60 18.69
CA VAL A 88 -9.05 26.56 17.69
C VAL A 88 -10.53 26.55 17.30
N GLY A 89 -11.39 27.31 18.01
CA GLY A 89 -12.80 27.38 17.73
C GLY A 89 -13.64 26.23 18.30
N GLU A 90 -14.74 25.90 17.64
CA GLU A 90 -15.69 24.91 18.13
C GLU A 90 -15.24 23.48 17.82
N PHE A 91 -15.40 22.59 18.81
CA PHE A 91 -15.18 21.16 18.64
C PHE A 91 -16.42 20.48 18.06
N GLY A 92 -16.23 19.64 17.06
CA GLY A 92 -17.28 18.82 16.48
C GLY A 92 -17.90 17.83 17.46
N ALA A 93 -18.92 17.10 17.01
CA ALA A 93 -19.60 16.07 17.80
C ALA A 93 -18.67 14.93 18.25
N ASP A 94 -17.57 14.72 17.54
CA ASP A 94 -16.51 13.75 17.82
C ASP A 94 -15.41 14.29 18.76
N ASN A 95 -15.61 15.50 19.32
CA ASN A 95 -14.64 16.22 20.15
C ASN A 95 -13.31 16.54 19.44
N ARG A 96 -13.34 16.77 18.13
CA ARG A 96 -12.20 17.18 17.31
C ARG A 96 -12.37 18.60 16.82
N ALA A 97 -11.26 19.31 16.69
CA ALA A 97 -11.15 20.60 16.03
C ALA A 97 -9.84 20.64 15.23
N GLY A 98 -9.78 21.48 14.22
CA GLY A 98 -8.59 21.70 13.41
C GLY A 98 -8.15 23.14 13.38
N ILE A 99 -7.08 23.39 12.68
CA ILE A 99 -6.57 24.72 12.38
C ILE A 99 -6.69 24.93 10.87
N GLU A 100 -7.25 26.06 10.46
CA GLU A 100 -7.49 26.41 9.06
C GLU A 100 -6.25 26.17 8.17
N GLY A 101 -6.46 25.51 7.05
CA GLY A 101 -5.40 25.24 6.07
C GLY A 101 -4.31 24.28 6.53
N THR A 102 -4.51 23.55 7.63
CA THR A 102 -3.54 22.59 8.17
C THR A 102 -4.11 21.17 8.27
N LEU A 103 -3.21 20.20 8.49
CA LEU A 103 -3.57 18.81 8.80
C LEU A 103 -3.47 18.49 10.30
N HIS A 104 -3.26 19.50 11.13
CA HIS A 104 -3.21 19.33 12.56
C HIS A 104 -4.59 19.03 13.10
N ARG A 105 -4.67 18.13 14.08
CA ARG A 105 -5.91 17.73 14.74
C ARG A 105 -5.78 17.94 16.23
N ILE A 106 -6.77 18.57 16.80
CA ILE A 106 -6.86 18.80 18.23
C ILE A 106 -8.06 18.03 18.76
N SER A 107 -7.82 17.12 19.71
CA SER A 107 -8.86 16.30 20.31
C SER A 107 -9.05 16.70 21.77
N ALA A 108 -10.30 16.91 22.19
CA ALA A 108 -10.66 17.30 23.54
C ALA A 108 -11.13 16.11 24.37
N ILE A 109 -10.66 16.06 25.62
CA ILE A 109 -11.21 15.19 26.65
C ILE A 109 -12.14 16.01 27.52
N ARG A 110 -13.41 15.59 27.65
CA ARG A 110 -14.40 16.29 28.46
C ARG A 110 -14.71 15.54 29.73
N ASN A 111 -15.02 16.30 30.77
CA ASN A 111 -15.56 15.77 32.02
C ASN A 111 -17.09 15.49 31.89
N ARG A 112 -17.70 14.93 32.95
CA ARG A 112 -19.12 14.60 32.97
C ARG A 112 -20.06 15.82 32.80
N LYS A 113 -19.55 17.04 32.98
CA LYS A 113 -20.29 18.29 32.82
C LYS A 113 -20.08 18.91 31.43
N GLY A 114 -19.32 18.24 30.54
CA GLY A 114 -19.02 18.74 29.21
C GLY A 114 -17.82 19.70 29.12
N HIS A 115 -17.17 20.07 30.22
CA HIS A 115 -16.02 20.96 30.19
C HIS A 115 -14.79 20.23 29.72
N VAL A 116 -13.98 20.89 28.88
CA VAL A 116 -12.69 20.35 28.40
C VAL A 116 -11.70 20.31 29.56
N ILE A 117 -11.14 19.15 29.82
CA ILE A 117 -10.15 18.89 30.88
C ILE A 117 -8.86 18.31 30.35
N GLY A 118 -8.75 18.06 29.05
CA GLY A 118 -7.54 17.60 28.41
C GLY A 118 -7.58 17.85 26.92
N LEU A 119 -6.40 18.04 26.33
CA LEU A 119 -6.21 18.28 24.92
C LEU A 119 -5.06 17.41 24.39
N THR A 120 -5.26 16.85 23.22
CA THR A 120 -4.20 16.20 22.42
C THR A 120 -4.07 16.94 21.10
N LEU A 121 -2.96 17.62 20.90
CA LEU A 121 -2.66 18.35 19.68
C LEU A 121 -1.74 17.49 18.81
N ARG A 122 -2.28 16.92 17.74
CA ARG A 122 -1.58 16.03 16.80
C ARG A 122 -0.96 16.81 15.67
N VAL A 123 0.32 16.52 15.40
CA VAL A 123 1.03 17.11 14.26
C VAL A 123 0.69 16.35 12.99
N GLY A 124 -0.05 17.00 12.08
CA GLY A 124 -0.26 16.52 10.72
C GLY A 124 0.95 16.88 9.85
N ARG A 125 1.40 15.97 9.00
CA ARG A 125 2.48 16.22 8.04
C ARG A 125 2.09 15.75 6.66
N VAL A 126 2.54 16.50 5.66
CA VAL A 126 2.43 16.11 4.26
C VAL A 126 3.63 15.27 3.87
N VAL A 127 3.37 14.16 3.20
CA VAL A 127 4.40 13.34 2.57
C VAL A 127 4.07 13.29 1.08
N THR A 128 5.03 13.63 0.23
CA THR A 128 4.90 13.61 -1.23
C THR A 128 5.70 12.46 -1.84
N GLY A 129 5.44 12.11 -3.11
CA GLY A 129 6.13 11.01 -3.81
C GLY A 129 5.62 9.62 -3.40
N THR A 130 4.50 9.54 -2.68
CA THR A 130 3.98 8.26 -2.14
C THR A 130 3.21 7.45 -3.18
N ILE A 131 2.85 8.03 -4.32
CA ILE A 131 2.00 7.44 -5.35
C ILE A 131 2.73 7.11 -6.66
N GLU A 132 4.02 7.35 -6.76
CA GLU A 132 4.78 7.09 -8.00
C GLU A 132 4.62 5.64 -8.47
N GLN A 133 4.54 4.70 -7.55
CA GLN A 133 4.36 3.27 -7.84
C GLN A 133 2.97 2.92 -8.42
N ILE A 134 1.98 3.78 -8.28
CA ILE A 134 0.59 3.57 -8.77
C ILE A 134 0.14 4.67 -9.73
N ARG A 135 1.05 5.53 -10.19
CA ARG A 135 0.74 6.64 -11.09
C ARG A 135 0.11 6.17 -12.40
N ASP A 136 0.56 5.04 -12.93
CA ASP A 136 -0.01 4.38 -14.10
C ASP A 136 -1.48 3.98 -13.91
N LEU A 137 -1.83 3.50 -12.71
CA LEU A 137 -3.21 3.11 -12.37
C LEU A 137 -4.11 4.34 -12.29
N ILE A 138 -3.64 5.40 -11.63
CA ILE A 138 -4.37 6.66 -11.47
C ILE A 138 -4.64 7.29 -12.84
N GLN A 139 -3.65 7.26 -13.73
CA GLN A 139 -3.74 7.80 -15.08
C GLN A 139 -4.69 6.99 -15.99
N SER A 140 -4.92 5.71 -15.70
CA SER A 140 -5.77 4.83 -16.51
C SER A 140 -7.24 5.29 -16.62
N GLY A 141 -7.69 6.15 -15.71
CA GLY A 141 -9.09 6.60 -15.63
C GLY A 141 -10.05 5.59 -15.02
N ARG A 142 -9.58 4.39 -14.64
CA ARG A 142 -10.39 3.35 -13.99
C ARG A 142 -10.49 3.59 -12.50
N SER A 143 -11.59 3.15 -11.88
CA SER A 143 -11.80 3.25 -10.44
C SER A 143 -10.81 2.40 -9.65
N LEU A 144 -10.24 2.98 -8.60
CA LEU A 144 -9.14 2.40 -7.81
C LEU A 144 -9.49 2.32 -6.32
N LEU A 145 -9.39 1.14 -5.74
CA LEU A 145 -9.58 0.90 -4.30
C LEU A 145 -8.25 0.63 -3.61
N LEU A 146 -7.98 1.35 -2.52
CA LEU A 146 -6.81 1.12 -1.67
C LEU A 146 -7.23 0.34 -0.42
N LEU A 147 -6.62 -0.81 -0.20
CA LEU A 147 -6.79 -1.67 0.98
C LEU A 147 -5.52 -1.67 1.82
N GLY A 148 -5.64 -2.01 3.09
CA GLY A 148 -4.49 -2.16 3.98
C GLY A 148 -4.79 -1.82 5.44
N CYS A 149 -3.88 -2.21 6.32
CA CYS A 149 -4.03 -2.01 7.76
C CYS A 149 -4.16 -0.52 8.14
N PRO A 150 -4.81 -0.19 9.26
CA PRO A 150 -4.78 1.15 9.81
C PRO A 150 -3.35 1.67 9.98
N GLY A 151 -3.11 2.94 9.62
CA GLY A 151 -1.79 3.58 9.76
C GLY A 151 -0.75 3.21 8.69
N VAL A 152 -1.10 2.41 7.67
CA VAL A 152 -0.18 2.05 6.57
C VAL A 152 0.06 3.19 5.58
N GLY A 153 -0.74 4.26 5.66
CA GLY A 153 -0.59 5.45 4.80
C GLY A 153 -1.67 5.61 3.72
N LYS A 154 -2.85 4.95 3.85
CA LYS A 154 -3.98 5.09 2.91
C LYS A 154 -4.36 6.54 2.67
N THR A 155 -4.69 7.28 3.74
CA THR A 155 -5.11 8.69 3.68
C THR A 155 -4.02 9.60 3.08
N THR A 156 -2.73 9.32 3.36
CA THR A 156 -1.61 10.07 2.75
C THR A 156 -1.58 9.87 1.24
N LYS A 157 -1.78 8.63 0.77
CA LYS A 157 -1.84 8.33 -0.67
C LYS A 157 -3.07 8.95 -1.32
N LEU A 158 -4.26 8.88 -0.69
CA LEU A 158 -5.48 9.51 -1.21
C LEU A 158 -5.31 11.03 -1.39
N ARG A 159 -4.69 11.70 -0.42
CA ARG A 159 -4.41 13.14 -0.49
C ARG A 159 -3.54 13.47 -1.70
N GLU A 160 -2.44 12.75 -1.87
CA GLU A 160 -1.54 12.98 -2.99
C GLU A 160 -2.20 12.62 -4.34
N VAL A 161 -3.01 11.55 -4.39
CA VAL A 161 -3.82 11.18 -5.56
C VAL A 161 -4.77 12.32 -5.93
N ALA A 162 -5.48 12.91 -4.96
CA ALA A 162 -6.40 14.03 -5.19
C ALA A 162 -5.65 15.21 -5.82
N ARG A 163 -4.49 15.60 -5.27
CA ARG A 163 -3.64 16.66 -5.80
C ARG A 163 -3.17 16.38 -7.22
N VAL A 164 -2.59 15.20 -7.45
CA VAL A 164 -2.03 14.84 -8.76
C VAL A 164 -3.13 14.80 -9.84
N LEU A 165 -4.31 14.29 -9.52
CA LEU A 165 -5.44 14.30 -10.46
C LEU A 165 -5.94 15.72 -10.75
N ALA A 166 -6.00 16.58 -9.73
CA ALA A 166 -6.49 17.94 -9.88
C ALA A 166 -5.48 18.85 -10.58
N ASP A 167 -4.20 18.82 -10.17
CA ASP A 167 -3.17 19.75 -10.64
C ASP A 167 -2.42 19.23 -11.86
N ASP A 168 -1.89 17.98 -11.81
CA ASP A 168 -1.07 17.43 -12.89
C ASP A 168 -1.96 16.98 -14.07
N PHE A 169 -3.08 16.30 -13.79
CA PHE A 169 -4.00 15.82 -14.84
C PHE A 169 -5.17 16.77 -15.12
N ARG A 170 -5.30 17.88 -14.39
CA ARG A 170 -6.33 18.91 -14.55
C ARG A 170 -7.76 18.37 -14.57
N LYS A 171 -8.03 17.34 -13.76
CA LYS A 171 -9.35 16.75 -13.57
C LYS A 171 -10.18 17.57 -12.60
N ARG A 172 -11.50 17.56 -12.79
CA ARG A 172 -12.43 18.06 -11.77
C ARG A 172 -12.56 17.02 -10.67
N VAL A 173 -11.80 17.21 -9.59
CA VAL A 173 -11.75 16.30 -8.45
C VAL A 173 -12.59 16.84 -7.31
N VAL A 174 -13.45 16.00 -6.73
CA VAL A 174 -14.16 16.25 -5.49
C VAL A 174 -13.72 15.22 -4.45
N VAL A 175 -13.31 15.69 -3.28
CA VAL A 175 -12.92 14.86 -2.13
C VAL A 175 -14.08 14.81 -1.15
N ILE A 176 -14.59 13.64 -0.84
CA ILE A 176 -15.56 13.37 0.23
C ILE A 176 -14.78 12.99 1.48
N ASP A 177 -14.67 13.93 2.41
CA ASP A 177 -13.79 13.84 3.57
C ASP A 177 -14.60 13.73 4.86
N THR A 178 -14.92 12.50 5.25
CA THR A 178 -15.78 12.20 6.39
C THR A 178 -15.05 12.36 7.72
N SER A 179 -13.78 11.95 7.74
CA SER A 179 -12.95 12.03 8.95
C SER A 179 -12.09 13.30 9.00
N ASN A 180 -12.22 14.19 8.01
CA ASN A 180 -11.38 15.38 7.80
C ASN A 180 -9.86 15.05 7.79
N GLU A 181 -9.52 13.82 7.39
CA GLU A 181 -8.13 13.36 7.35
C GLU A 181 -7.42 13.71 6.04
N ILE A 182 -8.15 13.92 4.95
CA ILE A 182 -7.59 14.25 3.64
C ILE A 182 -7.26 15.74 3.55
N GLY A 183 -8.25 16.60 3.82
CA GLY A 183 -8.14 18.05 3.66
C GLY A 183 -8.00 18.85 4.95
N GLY A 184 -8.02 18.19 6.12
CA GLY A 184 -7.95 18.84 7.44
C GLY A 184 -9.34 19.20 8.00
N ASP A 185 -9.39 19.63 9.25
CA ASP A 185 -10.64 19.87 9.99
C ASP A 185 -11.23 21.29 9.76
N GLY A 186 -10.44 22.27 9.32
CA GLY A 186 -10.91 23.65 9.09
C GLY A 186 -11.81 23.80 7.86
N ASP A 187 -12.46 24.97 7.70
CA ASP A 187 -13.28 25.29 6.51
C ASP A 187 -12.42 25.48 5.27
N ILE A 188 -11.19 25.98 5.42
CA ILE A 188 -10.21 26.09 4.36
C ILE A 188 -9.40 24.78 4.30
N PRO A 189 -9.47 24.03 3.17
CA PRO A 189 -8.74 22.79 3.05
C PRO A 189 -7.23 23.03 2.95
N HIS A 190 -6.46 22.05 3.39
CA HIS A 190 -5.01 22.07 3.28
C HIS A 190 -4.55 22.10 1.82
N PRO A 191 -3.54 22.91 1.45
CA PRO A 191 -3.02 23.01 0.07
C PRO A 191 -2.52 21.69 -0.53
N ALA A 192 -2.25 20.68 0.28
CA ALA A 192 -1.80 19.35 -0.17
C ALA A 192 -2.84 18.57 -1.00
N ILE A 193 -4.10 19.00 -1.07
CA ILE A 193 -5.08 18.45 -2.01
C ILE A 193 -5.08 19.18 -3.36
N GLY A 194 -4.22 20.22 -3.52
CA GLY A 194 -4.17 21.03 -4.72
C GLY A 194 -5.47 21.76 -5.01
N SER A 195 -5.83 21.83 -6.27
CA SER A 195 -7.08 22.44 -6.76
C SER A 195 -8.31 21.53 -6.60
N ALA A 196 -8.20 20.36 -5.96
CA ALA A 196 -9.35 19.51 -5.65
C ALA A 196 -10.32 20.22 -4.69
N ARG A 197 -11.62 20.06 -4.93
CA ARG A 197 -12.67 20.60 -4.05
C ARG A 197 -12.98 19.60 -2.95
N ARG A 198 -13.10 20.06 -1.71
CA ARG A 198 -13.49 19.22 -0.59
C ARG A 198 -14.95 19.43 -0.22
N MET A 199 -15.65 18.32 0.03
CA MET A 199 -16.95 18.28 0.69
C MET A 199 -16.79 17.58 2.03
N GLN A 200 -17.05 18.32 3.12
CA GLN A 200 -17.06 17.75 4.47
C GLN A 200 -18.39 17.03 4.70
N VAL A 201 -18.34 15.94 5.44
CA VAL A 201 -19.51 15.18 5.84
C VAL A 201 -19.88 15.51 7.26
N VAL A 202 -21.02 16.20 7.46
CA VAL A 202 -21.46 16.67 8.78
C VAL A 202 -21.71 15.50 9.75
N HIS A 203 -22.31 14.43 9.25
CA HIS A 203 -22.58 13.21 10.01
C HIS A 203 -22.10 11.99 9.23
N PRO A 204 -21.26 11.11 9.80
CA PRO A 204 -20.71 9.94 9.10
C PRO A 204 -21.77 9.04 8.46
N ASP A 205 -22.96 8.89 9.06
CA ASP A 205 -24.09 8.15 8.51
C ASP A 205 -24.68 8.75 7.23
N ARG A 206 -24.35 10.00 6.91
CA ARG A 206 -24.80 10.74 5.70
C ARG A 206 -23.79 10.76 4.56
N GLN A 207 -22.63 10.09 4.69
CA GLN A 207 -21.60 10.08 3.65
C GLN A 207 -22.17 9.66 2.29
N HIS A 208 -22.98 8.60 2.21
CA HIS A 208 -23.61 8.15 0.99
C HIS A 208 -24.45 9.22 0.28
N ALA A 209 -25.14 10.09 1.05
CA ALA A 209 -25.92 11.19 0.48
C ALA A 209 -25.02 12.29 -0.09
N VAL A 210 -23.93 12.64 0.62
CA VAL A 210 -22.93 13.62 0.14
C VAL A 210 -22.22 13.11 -1.12
N MET A 211 -21.95 11.80 -1.23
CA MET A 211 -21.39 11.19 -2.44
C MET A 211 -22.29 11.39 -3.67
N ILE A 212 -23.60 11.19 -3.52
CA ILE A 212 -24.56 11.42 -4.60
C ILE A 212 -24.70 12.92 -4.91
N GLU A 213 -24.78 13.77 -3.88
CA GLU A 213 -24.83 15.23 -4.01
C GLU A 213 -23.62 15.77 -4.80
N ALA A 214 -22.42 15.22 -4.58
CA ALA A 214 -21.22 15.61 -5.31
C ALA A 214 -21.40 15.45 -6.82
N VAL A 215 -21.99 14.35 -7.26
CA VAL A 215 -22.22 14.09 -8.70
C VAL A 215 -23.32 14.99 -9.26
N GLU A 216 -24.41 15.16 -8.51
CA GLU A 216 -25.58 15.91 -8.96
C GLU A 216 -25.32 17.41 -9.09
N ASN A 217 -24.56 17.97 -8.14
CA ASN A 217 -24.37 19.40 -8.03
C ASN A 217 -23.04 19.92 -8.58
N HIS A 218 -21.99 19.08 -8.64
CA HIS A 218 -20.62 19.56 -8.90
C HIS A 218 -19.95 18.98 -10.14
N MET A 219 -20.62 18.05 -10.87
CA MET A 219 -20.12 17.45 -12.13
C MET A 219 -18.64 17.01 -12.07
N PRO A 220 -18.22 16.21 -11.08
CA PRO A 220 -16.85 15.75 -10.97
C PRO A 220 -16.51 14.76 -12.08
N GLU A 221 -15.24 14.73 -12.50
CA GLU A 221 -14.68 13.63 -13.28
C GLU A 221 -14.13 12.53 -12.38
N VAL A 222 -13.70 12.92 -11.18
CA VAL A 222 -13.15 12.01 -10.17
C VAL A 222 -13.73 12.36 -8.80
N ILE A 223 -14.13 11.33 -8.06
CA ILE A 223 -14.45 11.44 -6.64
C ILE A 223 -13.44 10.65 -5.83
N VAL A 224 -12.82 11.30 -4.85
CA VAL A 224 -11.95 10.68 -3.86
C VAL A 224 -12.73 10.52 -2.56
N ILE A 225 -12.80 9.29 -2.02
CA ILE A 225 -13.57 8.94 -0.84
C ILE A 225 -12.62 8.46 0.25
N ASP A 226 -12.70 9.04 1.44
CA ASP A 226 -11.84 8.71 2.56
C ASP A 226 -11.95 7.24 2.94
N GLU A 227 -13.14 6.78 3.31
CA GLU A 227 -13.37 5.39 3.65
C GLU A 227 -14.82 4.96 3.32
N ILE A 228 -14.96 3.77 2.75
CA ILE A 228 -16.25 3.12 2.48
C ILE A 228 -16.40 1.98 3.49
N GLY A 229 -17.38 2.11 4.40
CA GLY A 229 -17.60 1.18 5.51
C GLY A 229 -18.99 0.57 5.56
N THR A 230 -19.97 1.13 4.83
CA THR A 230 -21.38 0.74 4.92
C THR A 230 -21.95 0.27 3.58
N GLU A 231 -23.05 -0.49 3.64
CA GLU A 231 -23.77 -0.95 2.44
C GLU A 231 -24.34 0.22 1.63
N ALA A 232 -24.84 1.26 2.31
CA ALA A 232 -25.36 2.46 1.66
C ALA A 232 -24.29 3.21 0.86
N GLU A 233 -23.07 3.27 1.38
CA GLU A 233 -21.92 3.86 0.69
C GLU A 233 -21.45 3.00 -0.48
N ALA A 234 -21.44 1.67 -0.33
CA ALA A 234 -21.12 0.75 -1.41
C ALA A 234 -22.13 0.88 -2.57
N LEU A 235 -23.41 1.00 -2.27
CA LEU A 235 -24.46 1.24 -3.28
C LEU A 235 -24.32 2.61 -3.96
N ALA A 236 -24.01 3.66 -3.19
CA ALA A 236 -23.73 4.98 -3.73
C ALA A 236 -22.51 4.97 -4.66
N ALA A 237 -21.41 4.32 -4.25
CA ALA A 237 -20.21 4.15 -5.07
C ALA A 237 -20.52 3.46 -6.40
N ARG A 238 -21.30 2.39 -6.37
CA ARG A 238 -21.75 1.68 -7.59
C ARG A 238 -22.55 2.60 -8.49
N THR A 239 -23.53 3.33 -7.95
CA THR A 239 -24.37 4.27 -8.73
C THR A 239 -23.54 5.35 -9.40
N ILE A 240 -22.50 5.84 -8.74
CA ILE A 240 -21.57 6.86 -9.26
C ILE A 240 -20.70 6.28 -10.37
N ALA A 241 -20.14 5.07 -10.18
CA ALA A 241 -19.35 4.40 -11.20
C ALA A 241 -20.17 4.11 -12.46
N GLU A 242 -21.44 3.69 -12.33
CA GLU A 242 -22.37 3.47 -13.45
C GLU A 242 -22.66 4.78 -14.24
N ARG A 243 -22.48 5.94 -13.65
CA ARG A 243 -22.56 7.26 -14.32
C ARG A 243 -21.25 7.68 -15.02
N GLY A 244 -20.22 6.85 -14.97
CA GLY A 244 -18.93 7.08 -15.64
C GLY A 244 -17.97 7.99 -14.89
N VAL A 245 -18.19 8.26 -13.60
CA VAL A 245 -17.29 9.03 -12.74
C VAL A 245 -16.24 8.08 -12.16
N GLN A 246 -14.96 8.43 -12.28
CA GLN A 246 -13.87 7.67 -11.68
C GLN A 246 -13.93 7.76 -10.15
N LEU A 247 -13.91 6.62 -9.48
CA LEU A 247 -13.85 6.55 -8.02
C LEU A 247 -12.46 6.15 -7.54
N ILE A 248 -11.97 6.84 -6.53
CA ILE A 248 -10.74 6.46 -5.81
C ILE A 248 -11.06 6.50 -4.33
N GLY A 249 -10.89 5.39 -3.63
CA GLY A 249 -11.27 5.33 -2.23
C GLY A 249 -10.53 4.27 -1.44
N THR A 250 -10.82 4.21 -0.14
CA THR A 250 -10.42 3.10 0.72
C THR A 250 -11.64 2.37 1.25
N ALA A 251 -11.44 1.15 1.70
CA ALA A 251 -12.47 0.38 2.38
C ALA A 251 -11.89 -0.34 3.60
N HIS A 252 -12.79 -0.74 4.51
CA HIS A 252 -12.43 -1.63 5.60
C HIS A 252 -12.03 -3.00 5.06
N GLY A 253 -10.75 -3.33 5.18
CA GLY A 253 -10.17 -4.59 4.75
C GLY A 253 -8.68 -4.45 4.52
N ASN A 254 -7.92 -5.52 4.79
CA ASN A 254 -6.48 -5.50 4.61
C ASN A 254 -6.06 -6.06 3.25
N THR A 255 -6.88 -6.97 2.70
CA THR A 255 -6.63 -7.67 1.44
C THR A 255 -7.92 -7.79 0.63
N LEU A 256 -7.79 -8.03 -0.67
CA LEU A 256 -8.90 -8.30 -1.57
C LEU A 256 -9.71 -9.53 -1.12
N GLU A 257 -9.03 -10.57 -0.64
CA GLU A 257 -9.68 -11.77 -0.13
C GLU A 257 -10.59 -11.46 1.08
N ASN A 258 -10.13 -10.62 2.03
CA ASN A 258 -10.96 -10.18 3.16
C ASN A 258 -12.19 -9.39 2.69
N LEU A 259 -12.03 -8.57 1.65
CA LEU A 259 -13.13 -7.78 1.10
C LEU A 259 -14.18 -8.65 0.41
N VAL A 260 -13.76 -9.64 -0.37
CA VAL A 260 -14.64 -10.62 -1.04
C VAL A 260 -15.49 -11.39 -0.01
N GLN A 261 -14.92 -11.70 1.16
CA GLN A 261 -15.60 -12.40 2.25
C GLN A 261 -16.50 -11.48 3.10
N ASN A 262 -16.41 -10.17 2.94
CA ASN A 262 -17.19 -9.21 3.70
C ASN A 262 -18.57 -9.00 3.05
N PRO A 263 -19.69 -9.45 3.67
CA PRO A 263 -21.00 -9.38 3.07
C PRO A 263 -21.48 -7.94 2.81
N THR A 264 -20.99 -6.97 3.57
CA THR A 264 -21.35 -5.55 3.43
C THR A 264 -20.65 -4.88 2.26
N LEU A 265 -19.39 -5.23 2.00
CA LEU A 265 -18.51 -4.50 1.08
C LEU A 265 -18.12 -5.30 -0.16
N ALA A 266 -18.48 -6.58 -0.24
CA ALA A 266 -18.16 -7.43 -1.39
C ALA A 266 -18.71 -6.85 -2.72
N ASP A 267 -19.81 -6.10 -2.69
CA ASP A 267 -20.40 -5.44 -3.86
C ASP A 267 -19.45 -4.42 -4.52
N LEU A 268 -18.49 -3.84 -3.77
CA LEU A 268 -17.45 -2.96 -4.32
C LEU A 268 -16.57 -3.68 -5.36
N VAL A 269 -16.40 -4.98 -5.20
CA VAL A 269 -15.57 -5.84 -6.05
C VAL A 269 -16.40 -6.83 -6.89
N GLY A 270 -17.70 -6.57 -7.02
CA GLY A 270 -18.62 -7.32 -7.88
C GLY A 270 -19.60 -8.23 -7.16
N GLY A 271 -19.54 -8.30 -5.82
CA GLY A 271 -20.41 -9.14 -5.00
C GLY A 271 -20.18 -10.63 -5.21
N VAL A 272 -20.74 -11.46 -4.34
CA VAL A 272 -20.66 -12.91 -4.40
C VAL A 272 -22.04 -13.51 -4.35
N GLN A 273 -22.31 -14.48 -5.20
CA GLN A 273 -23.54 -15.27 -5.20
C GLN A 273 -23.22 -16.76 -5.32
N SER A 274 -24.02 -17.58 -4.66
CA SER A 274 -23.95 -19.03 -4.82
C SER A 274 -24.85 -19.47 -5.99
N VAL A 275 -24.28 -20.19 -6.94
CA VAL A 275 -24.97 -20.73 -8.11
C VAL A 275 -24.97 -22.24 -8.05
N THR A 276 -26.13 -22.86 -8.35
CA THR A 276 -26.24 -24.31 -8.46
C THR A 276 -26.08 -24.70 -9.94
N LEU A 277 -25.01 -25.42 -10.25
CA LEU A 277 -24.71 -25.92 -11.59
C LEU A 277 -25.52 -27.18 -11.90
N GLY A 278 -25.86 -27.39 -13.17
CA GLY A 278 -26.37 -28.68 -13.65
C GLY A 278 -25.31 -29.77 -13.53
N ASP A 279 -25.75 -31.05 -13.52
CA ASP A 279 -24.85 -32.20 -13.34
C ASP A 279 -23.76 -32.28 -14.41
N ASP A 280 -24.09 -31.95 -15.63
CA ASP A 280 -23.14 -31.98 -16.76
C ASP A 280 -22.13 -30.84 -16.67
N GLU A 281 -22.57 -29.65 -16.27
CA GLU A 281 -21.71 -28.47 -16.10
C GLU A 281 -20.76 -28.66 -14.91
N ALA A 282 -21.25 -29.20 -13.76
CA ALA A 282 -20.40 -29.48 -12.61
C ALA A 282 -19.32 -30.52 -12.94
N ARG A 283 -19.67 -31.57 -13.74
CA ARG A 283 -18.71 -32.57 -14.21
C ARG A 283 -17.69 -31.96 -15.19
N PHE A 284 -18.15 -31.15 -16.11
CA PHE A 284 -17.27 -30.47 -17.09
C PHE A 284 -16.26 -29.55 -16.40
N ARG A 285 -16.69 -28.77 -15.41
CA ARG A 285 -15.83 -27.87 -14.63
C ARG A 285 -15.00 -28.59 -13.55
N GLY A 286 -15.31 -29.86 -13.23
CA GLY A 286 -14.66 -30.63 -12.15
C GLY A 286 -14.89 -30.04 -10.77
N THR A 287 -16.03 -29.35 -10.55
CA THR A 287 -16.37 -28.65 -9.32
C THR A 287 -17.56 -29.29 -8.60
N GLN A 288 -17.86 -28.81 -7.40
CA GLN A 288 -19.11 -29.12 -6.71
C GLN A 288 -20.30 -28.50 -7.46
N LYS A 289 -21.52 -29.02 -7.22
CA LYS A 289 -22.76 -28.49 -7.82
C LYS A 289 -23.03 -27.03 -7.39
N THR A 290 -22.67 -26.68 -6.16
CA THR A 290 -22.81 -25.32 -5.66
C THR A 290 -21.44 -24.64 -5.70
N VAL A 291 -21.33 -23.58 -6.47
CA VAL A 291 -20.12 -22.77 -6.63
C VAL A 291 -20.44 -21.31 -6.33
N ASN A 292 -19.46 -20.59 -5.83
CA ASN A 292 -19.54 -19.15 -5.66
C ASN A 292 -19.02 -18.48 -6.92
N GLU A 293 -19.81 -17.56 -7.46
CA GLU A 293 -19.47 -16.75 -8.62
C GLU A 293 -19.68 -15.27 -8.32
N ARG A 294 -19.00 -14.42 -9.05
CA ARG A 294 -19.19 -12.96 -8.95
C ARG A 294 -20.57 -12.59 -9.52
N LYS A 295 -21.30 -11.73 -8.78
CA LYS A 295 -22.69 -11.32 -9.10
C LYS A 295 -22.76 -10.29 -10.21
N ALA A 296 -21.79 -9.34 -10.26
CA ALA A 296 -21.81 -8.19 -11.16
C ALA A 296 -20.37 -7.75 -11.52
N PRO A 297 -20.18 -6.85 -12.49
CA PRO A 297 -18.90 -6.17 -12.67
C PRO A 297 -18.47 -5.44 -11.39
N PRO A 298 -17.17 -5.38 -11.06
CA PRO A 298 -16.69 -4.66 -9.88
C PRO A 298 -16.88 -3.15 -10.07
N THR A 299 -17.29 -2.46 -9.00
CA THR A 299 -17.35 -1.00 -8.91
C THR A 299 -15.93 -0.39 -8.98
N PHE A 300 -14.96 -1.06 -8.36
CA PHE A 300 -13.54 -0.72 -8.44
C PHE A 300 -12.83 -1.73 -9.31
N GLU A 301 -12.44 -1.29 -10.50
CA GLU A 301 -11.82 -2.13 -11.53
C GLU A 301 -10.37 -2.48 -11.20
N GLN A 302 -9.75 -1.72 -10.29
CA GLN A 302 -8.38 -1.90 -9.82
C GLN A 302 -8.35 -1.89 -8.31
N VAL A 303 -7.51 -2.75 -7.72
CA VAL A 303 -7.29 -2.80 -6.27
C VAL A 303 -5.80 -2.76 -5.96
N VAL A 304 -5.41 -1.98 -4.97
CA VAL A 304 -4.06 -1.93 -4.43
C VAL A 304 -4.10 -2.29 -2.95
N GLU A 305 -3.41 -3.34 -2.58
CA GLU A 305 -3.22 -3.74 -1.18
C GLU A 305 -1.92 -3.16 -0.65
N LEU A 306 -2.00 -2.28 0.32
CA LEU A 306 -0.85 -1.71 1.01
C LEU A 306 -0.38 -2.68 2.10
N VAL A 307 0.67 -3.42 1.81
CA VAL A 307 1.26 -4.40 2.74
C VAL A 307 2.08 -3.70 3.81
N ASP A 308 2.88 -2.71 3.40
CA ASP A 308 3.67 -1.82 4.25
C ASP A 308 3.71 -0.42 3.60
N ARG A 309 4.42 0.55 4.20
CA ARG A 309 4.57 1.92 3.63
C ARG A 309 5.17 1.90 2.23
N ASP A 310 6.11 0.97 2.01
CA ASP A 310 6.92 0.87 0.80
C ASP A 310 6.59 -0.35 -0.07
N GLU A 311 5.69 -1.23 0.34
CA GLU A 311 5.35 -2.44 -0.39
C GLU A 311 3.85 -2.53 -0.63
N MET A 312 3.46 -2.79 -1.87
CA MET A 312 2.06 -2.95 -2.26
C MET A 312 1.88 -4.07 -3.27
N VAL A 313 0.70 -4.68 -3.27
CA VAL A 313 0.26 -5.65 -4.27
C VAL A 313 -0.82 -4.99 -5.12
N VAL A 314 -0.62 -4.98 -6.43
CA VAL A 314 -1.49 -4.32 -7.40
C VAL A 314 -2.27 -5.35 -8.20
N HIS A 315 -3.59 -5.32 -8.09
CA HIS A 315 -4.51 -6.07 -8.92
C HIS A 315 -5.06 -5.13 -10.01
N LYS A 316 -4.51 -5.21 -11.22
CA LYS A 316 -4.92 -4.36 -12.37
C LYS A 316 -6.29 -4.72 -12.93
N ASP A 317 -6.75 -5.93 -12.66
CA ASP A 317 -8.07 -6.46 -13.04
C ASP A 317 -8.70 -7.12 -11.82
N THR A 318 -9.58 -6.37 -11.15
CA THR A 318 -10.30 -6.84 -9.96
C THR A 318 -11.21 -8.01 -10.29
N ALA A 319 -11.84 -8.01 -11.46
CA ALA A 319 -12.76 -9.07 -11.87
C ALA A 319 -12.02 -10.41 -11.93
N TRP A 320 -10.88 -10.42 -12.63
CA TRP A 320 -10.05 -11.63 -12.73
C TRP A 320 -9.55 -12.12 -11.37
N ALA A 321 -9.07 -11.20 -10.53
CA ALA A 321 -8.54 -11.53 -9.20
C ALA A 321 -9.64 -12.11 -8.28
N VAL A 322 -10.84 -11.52 -8.28
CA VAL A 322 -11.99 -12.02 -7.51
C VAL A 322 -12.43 -13.40 -8.01
N ASP A 323 -12.53 -13.59 -9.33
CA ASP A 323 -12.91 -14.87 -9.91
C ASP A 323 -11.88 -15.98 -9.57
N ALA A 324 -10.58 -15.65 -9.48
CA ALA A 324 -9.54 -16.58 -9.01
C ALA A 324 -9.74 -16.93 -7.52
N ILE A 325 -9.99 -15.94 -6.65
CA ILE A 325 -10.27 -16.17 -5.22
C ILE A 325 -11.49 -17.10 -5.05
N LEU A 326 -12.57 -16.85 -5.80
CA LEU A 326 -13.81 -17.65 -5.71
C LEU A 326 -13.62 -19.10 -6.17
N ARG A 327 -12.64 -19.37 -7.06
CA ARG A 327 -12.22 -20.73 -7.45
C ARG A 327 -11.25 -21.35 -6.46
N GLY A 328 -10.83 -20.65 -5.40
CA GLY A 328 -9.82 -21.10 -4.44
C GLY A 328 -8.38 -21.01 -4.96
N GLU A 329 -8.17 -20.23 -6.02
CA GLU A 329 -6.87 -19.92 -6.59
C GLU A 329 -6.27 -18.67 -5.93
N GLU A 330 -4.97 -18.42 -6.11
CA GLU A 330 -4.36 -17.16 -5.68
C GLU A 330 -4.82 -16.01 -6.59
N ALA A 331 -5.19 -14.87 -5.97
CA ALA A 331 -5.61 -13.68 -6.70
C ALA A 331 -4.52 -13.10 -7.63
N GLY A 332 -3.28 -13.56 -7.49
CA GLY A 332 -2.13 -12.98 -8.18
C GLY A 332 -1.88 -11.54 -7.70
N GLY A 333 -1.29 -10.73 -8.56
CA GLY A 333 -1.02 -9.31 -8.32
C GLY A 333 0.45 -8.96 -8.52
N ASP A 334 0.69 -7.73 -9.02
CA ASP A 334 2.04 -7.20 -9.20
C ASP A 334 2.54 -6.64 -7.88
N ILE A 335 3.65 -7.16 -7.37
CA ILE A 335 4.29 -6.60 -6.17
C ILE A 335 5.12 -5.39 -6.61
N ARG A 336 4.85 -4.23 -6.00
CA ARG A 336 5.56 -2.97 -6.27
C ARG A 336 6.25 -2.46 -5.01
N THR A 337 7.52 -2.08 -5.18
CA THR A 337 8.36 -1.45 -4.15
C THR A 337 9.01 -0.20 -4.73
N PRO A 338 9.35 0.84 -3.93
CA PRO A 338 10.04 2.03 -4.44
C PRO A 338 11.37 1.65 -5.07
N THR A 339 11.61 2.11 -6.29
CA THR A 339 12.95 2.06 -6.88
C THR A 339 13.82 3.08 -6.13
N ARG A 340 14.65 2.62 -5.20
CA ARG A 340 15.67 3.48 -4.59
C ARG A 340 16.71 3.81 -5.65
N GLU A 341 16.71 5.03 -6.16
CA GLU A 341 17.90 5.59 -6.78
C GLU A 341 19.00 5.63 -5.71
N ILE A 342 20.05 4.86 -5.93
CA ILE A 342 21.24 4.83 -5.06
C ILE A 342 22.01 6.12 -5.34
N SER A 343 21.66 7.20 -4.66
CA SER A 343 22.55 8.36 -4.52
C SER A 343 23.72 7.94 -3.62
N GLN A 344 24.88 7.80 -4.24
CA GLN A 344 26.15 7.58 -3.56
C GLN A 344 26.47 8.75 -2.65
N SER A 345 26.17 8.63 -1.37
CA SER A 345 26.82 9.40 -0.31
C SER A 345 27.22 8.44 0.80
N GLY A 346 28.54 8.31 0.96
CA GLY A 346 29.16 7.31 1.83
C GLY A 346 28.79 7.48 3.29
N LYS A 347 28.24 6.42 3.86
CA LYS A 347 28.41 6.05 5.26
C LYS A 347 28.46 4.52 5.32
N SER A 348 29.52 4.02 5.94
CA SER A 348 29.82 2.60 6.11
C SER A 348 28.67 1.85 6.79
N PRO A 349 28.32 0.64 6.35
CA PRO A 349 27.30 -0.18 6.99
C PRO A 349 27.80 -0.78 8.32
N PRO A 350 26.90 -1.05 9.28
CA PRO A 350 27.25 -1.79 10.47
C PRO A 350 27.63 -3.24 10.13
N PRO A 351 28.37 -3.96 11.00
CA PRO A 351 29.00 -5.23 10.67
C PRO A 351 27.97 -6.30 10.30
N THR A 352 28.11 -6.76 9.10
CA THR A 352 27.30 -7.83 8.48
C THR A 352 27.65 -9.17 9.11
N THR A 353 26.69 -9.79 9.76
CA THR A 353 26.71 -11.25 9.97
C THR A 353 26.64 -11.90 8.59
N LYS A 354 27.59 -12.77 8.28
CA LYS A 354 27.72 -13.48 6.98
C LYS A 354 26.37 -14.12 6.60
N ALA A 355 25.67 -13.49 5.64
CA ALA A 355 24.67 -14.19 4.87
C ALA A 355 25.39 -15.12 3.91
N LEU A 356 24.97 -16.38 3.81
CA LEU A 356 25.45 -17.29 2.78
C LEU A 356 25.14 -16.69 1.42
N ALA A 357 26.13 -16.74 0.53
CA ALA A 357 25.93 -16.42 -0.88
C ALA A 357 24.79 -17.28 -1.45
N PRO A 358 23.87 -16.71 -2.25
CA PRO A 358 22.83 -17.49 -2.92
C PRO A 358 23.46 -18.61 -3.73
N GLY A 359 23.01 -19.85 -3.52
CA GLY A 359 23.48 -20.98 -4.35
C GLY A 359 24.28 -22.07 -3.66
N ALA A 360 24.51 -22.01 -2.34
CA ALA A 360 25.39 -22.97 -1.63
C ALA A 360 24.69 -24.27 -1.16
N LEU A 361 23.37 -24.40 -1.28
CA LEU A 361 22.64 -25.56 -0.76
C LEU A 361 22.14 -26.46 -1.90
N LYS A 362 22.88 -27.52 -2.19
CA LYS A 362 22.46 -28.63 -3.06
C LYS A 362 21.92 -29.77 -2.18
N GLY A 363 20.61 -30.05 -2.25
CA GLY A 363 19.91 -31.14 -1.53
C GLY A 363 18.84 -30.66 -0.56
N GLU A 364 18.20 -31.61 0.15
CA GLU A 364 17.14 -31.34 1.13
C GLU A 364 17.66 -30.43 2.28
N VAL A 365 17.18 -29.19 2.33
CA VAL A 365 17.62 -28.17 3.31
C VAL A 365 16.97 -28.40 4.67
N ARG A 366 17.77 -28.42 5.74
CA ARG A 366 17.30 -28.64 7.11
C ARG A 366 17.12 -27.30 7.83
N ILE A 367 15.88 -26.96 8.15
CA ILE A 367 15.49 -25.69 8.75
C ILE A 367 15.24 -25.85 10.24
N TYR A 368 15.89 -25.04 11.10
CA TYR A 368 15.58 -24.96 12.52
C TYR A 368 14.66 -23.77 12.79
N PRO A 369 13.34 -23.99 13.11
CA PRO A 369 12.43 -22.90 13.45
C PRO A 369 12.65 -22.46 14.91
N TYR A 370 12.95 -21.16 15.11
CA TYR A 370 13.09 -20.54 16.42
C TYR A 370 11.97 -19.55 16.70
N ALA A 371 11.15 -19.80 17.72
CA ALA A 371 9.94 -19.03 18.06
C ALA A 371 8.90 -18.94 16.91
N ILE A 372 8.93 -19.92 16.01
CA ILE A 372 7.98 -20.09 14.90
C ILE A 372 7.34 -21.48 15.03
N SER A 373 6.05 -21.59 14.68
CA SER A 373 5.37 -22.88 14.69
C SER A 373 5.99 -23.82 13.67
N ARG A 374 6.53 -24.94 14.15
CA ARG A 374 7.11 -25.99 13.31
C ARG A 374 6.10 -26.53 12.30
N ASP A 375 4.88 -26.79 12.76
CA ASP A 375 3.80 -27.33 11.91
C ASP A 375 3.44 -26.36 10.77
N LEU A 376 3.54 -25.05 11.04
CA LEU A 376 3.29 -24.03 10.03
C LEU A 376 4.39 -24.03 8.96
N VAL A 377 5.66 -24.14 9.37
CA VAL A 377 6.80 -24.25 8.43
C VAL A 377 6.70 -25.53 7.60
N GLU A 378 6.40 -26.68 8.24
CA GLU A 378 6.22 -27.96 7.53
C GLU A 378 5.06 -27.93 6.56
N ARG A 379 3.94 -27.27 6.91
CA ARG A 379 2.79 -27.09 6.02
C ARG A 379 3.20 -26.30 4.78
N VAL A 380 3.92 -25.20 4.93
CA VAL A 380 4.41 -24.39 3.80
C VAL A 380 5.38 -25.21 2.93
N ILE A 381 6.32 -25.94 3.53
CA ILE A 381 7.25 -26.80 2.80
C ILE A 381 6.49 -27.81 1.93
N ARG A 382 5.49 -28.49 2.49
CA ARG A 382 4.69 -29.50 1.77
C ARG A 382 3.80 -28.86 0.70
N SER A 383 3.11 -27.76 1.02
CA SER A 383 2.16 -27.11 0.10
C SER A 383 2.84 -26.51 -1.13
N PHE A 384 4.10 -26.09 -1.00
CA PHE A 384 4.85 -25.46 -2.10
C PHE A 384 6.00 -26.32 -2.62
N HIS A 385 6.08 -27.59 -2.18
CA HIS A 385 7.04 -28.59 -2.66
C HIS A 385 8.51 -28.11 -2.57
N PHE A 386 8.86 -27.41 -1.48
CA PHE A 386 10.26 -27.04 -1.23
C PHE A 386 11.04 -28.30 -0.85
N ASP A 387 12.27 -28.42 -1.37
CA ASP A 387 13.21 -29.48 -0.99
C ASP A 387 13.85 -29.17 0.38
N ALA A 388 13.01 -29.20 1.42
CA ALA A 388 13.37 -28.83 2.77
C ALA A 388 12.62 -29.66 3.81
N ARG A 389 13.16 -29.69 5.03
CA ARG A 389 12.50 -30.26 6.21
C ARG A 389 12.84 -29.48 7.48
N THR A 390 11.99 -29.57 8.50
CA THR A 390 12.29 -29.00 9.79
C THR A 390 13.07 -29.97 10.68
N VAL A 391 14.00 -29.42 11.48
CA VAL A 391 14.77 -30.19 12.48
C VAL A 391 14.58 -29.60 13.87
N ALA A 392 14.64 -30.47 14.89
CA ALA A 392 14.48 -30.06 16.29
C ALA A 392 15.81 -29.63 16.96
N ASN A 393 16.95 -30.03 16.40
CA ASN A 393 18.27 -29.70 16.92
C ASN A 393 18.98 -28.70 15.99
N PRO A 394 19.38 -27.51 16.49
CA PRO A 394 20.06 -26.52 15.67
C PRO A 394 21.42 -27.00 15.10
N GLU A 395 22.11 -27.94 15.76
CA GLU A 395 23.37 -28.51 15.26
C GLU A 395 23.22 -29.35 13.98
N ARG A 396 21.99 -29.79 13.67
CA ARG A 396 21.66 -30.55 12.46
C ARG A 396 20.99 -29.71 11.38
N ALA A 397 20.88 -28.42 11.61
CA ALA A 397 20.26 -27.49 10.67
C ALA A 397 21.28 -26.93 9.68
N ASP A 398 20.79 -26.52 8.53
CA ASP A 398 21.55 -25.78 7.53
C ASP A 398 21.24 -24.27 7.60
N MET A 399 20.08 -23.92 8.18
CA MET A 399 19.66 -22.54 8.41
C MET A 399 18.72 -22.41 9.61
N ILE A 400 18.67 -21.22 10.21
CA ILE A 400 17.76 -20.86 11.29
C ILE A 400 16.70 -19.90 10.76
N LEU A 401 15.43 -20.22 11.02
CA LEU A 401 14.29 -19.37 10.71
C LEU A 401 13.71 -18.82 12.02
N ALA A 402 13.77 -17.51 12.26
CA ALA A 402 13.34 -16.89 13.51
C ALA A 402 12.37 -15.72 13.30
N LEU A 403 11.58 -15.39 14.33
CA LEU A 403 10.84 -14.12 14.37
C LEU A 403 11.79 -12.96 14.61
N ARG A 404 11.64 -11.86 13.85
CA ARG A 404 12.46 -10.65 13.99
C ARG A 404 12.41 -10.06 15.41
N SER A 405 11.25 -10.15 16.08
CA SER A 405 11.10 -9.73 17.49
C SER A 405 11.91 -10.57 18.49
N ARG A 406 12.41 -11.73 18.06
CA ARG A 406 13.24 -12.65 18.88
C ARG A 406 14.67 -12.79 18.36
N ALA A 407 15.07 -11.98 17.38
CA ALA A 407 16.41 -12.04 16.78
C ALA A 407 17.52 -11.69 17.80
N GLU A 408 17.21 -10.90 18.82
CA GLU A 408 18.14 -10.49 19.87
C GLU A 408 18.12 -11.38 21.13
N ASP A 409 17.34 -12.46 21.11
CA ASP A 409 17.25 -13.39 22.24
C ASP A 409 18.62 -13.99 22.58
N ALA A 410 19.00 -13.96 23.86
CA ALA A 410 20.29 -14.45 24.35
C ALA A 410 20.52 -15.93 24.02
N ARG A 411 19.45 -16.74 23.99
CA ARG A 411 19.51 -18.15 23.60
C ARG A 411 19.79 -18.30 22.10
N LEU A 412 19.17 -17.52 21.26
CA LEU A 412 19.40 -17.53 19.82
C LEU A 412 20.82 -17.08 19.48
N ARG A 413 21.32 -16.03 20.15
CA ARG A 413 22.71 -15.56 20.00
C ARG A 413 23.74 -16.64 20.33
N ARG A 414 23.52 -17.42 21.41
CA ARG A 414 24.39 -18.56 21.74
C ARG A 414 24.37 -19.62 20.64
N ILE A 415 23.19 -19.99 20.13
CA ILE A 415 23.08 -20.95 19.04
C ILE A 415 23.83 -20.47 17.81
N LEU A 416 23.67 -19.21 17.42
CA LEU A 416 24.37 -18.62 16.28
C LEU A 416 25.90 -18.60 16.45
N GLN A 417 26.38 -18.27 17.66
CA GLN A 417 27.81 -18.30 17.99
C GLN A 417 28.41 -19.71 17.95
N THR A 418 27.64 -20.72 18.38
CA THR A 418 28.11 -22.11 18.43
C THR A 418 28.02 -22.79 17.06
N THR A 419 26.97 -22.50 16.27
CA THR A 419 26.71 -23.22 15.01
C THR A 419 27.20 -22.47 13.77
N GLY A 420 27.35 -21.15 13.85
CA GLY A 420 27.71 -20.32 12.68
C GLY A 420 26.68 -20.32 11.54
N LEU A 421 25.44 -20.81 11.81
CA LEU A 421 24.40 -20.97 10.79
C LEU A 421 23.82 -19.63 10.32
N PRO A 422 23.37 -19.52 9.08
CA PRO A 422 22.68 -18.34 8.59
C PRO A 422 21.35 -18.16 9.30
N LEU A 423 21.07 -16.93 9.73
CA LEU A 423 19.83 -16.54 10.36
C LEU A 423 18.95 -15.80 9.36
N HIS A 424 17.74 -16.32 9.15
CA HIS A 424 16.70 -15.69 8.37
C HIS A 424 15.55 -15.28 9.28
N CYS A 425 15.14 -14.00 9.22
CA CYS A 425 14.11 -13.45 10.09
C CYS A 425 12.83 -13.12 9.32
N ILE A 426 11.69 -13.51 9.90
CA ILE A 426 10.36 -13.09 9.45
C ILE A 426 9.73 -12.14 10.46
N LYS A 427 8.92 -11.18 9.99
CA LYS A 427 8.26 -10.19 10.86
C LYS A 427 7.09 -10.79 11.65
N LYS A 428 6.33 -11.71 11.05
CA LYS A 428 5.14 -12.36 11.64
C LYS A 428 5.17 -13.86 11.36
N ASN A 429 4.63 -14.66 12.28
CA ASN A 429 4.47 -16.11 12.12
C ASN A 429 3.26 -16.40 11.20
N SER A 430 3.43 -16.22 9.88
CA SER A 430 2.40 -16.45 8.86
C SER A 430 2.93 -17.26 7.69
N THR A 431 2.03 -18.04 7.06
CA THR A 431 2.34 -18.87 5.89
C THR A 431 2.93 -18.04 4.74
N ALA A 432 2.39 -16.86 4.50
CA ALA A 432 2.85 -15.95 3.44
C ALA A 432 4.30 -15.49 3.62
N GLN A 433 4.69 -15.13 4.86
CA GLN A 433 6.07 -14.70 5.13
C GLN A 433 7.08 -15.85 5.11
N ILE A 434 6.68 -17.03 5.62
CA ILE A 434 7.50 -18.23 5.55
C ILE A 434 7.71 -18.63 4.09
N ARG A 435 6.64 -18.67 3.28
CA ARG A 435 6.70 -18.98 1.85
C ARG A 435 7.63 -18.00 1.10
N ARG A 436 7.45 -16.67 1.31
CA ARG A 436 8.27 -15.64 0.64
C ARG A 436 9.75 -15.84 0.97
N LEU A 437 10.08 -16.09 2.22
CA LEU A 437 11.46 -16.32 2.63
C LEU A 437 12.00 -17.62 2.03
N LEU A 438 11.25 -18.72 2.08
CA LEU A 438 11.68 -19.97 1.47
C LEU A 438 11.83 -19.82 -0.06
N ASN A 439 10.90 -19.17 -0.73
CA ASN A 439 11.07 -18.84 -2.15
C ASN A 439 12.39 -18.09 -2.40
N HIS A 440 12.69 -17.06 -1.60
CA HIS A 440 13.94 -16.31 -1.75
C HIS A 440 15.19 -17.16 -1.50
N VAL A 441 15.14 -18.11 -0.57
CA VAL A 441 16.26 -19.01 -0.25
C VAL A 441 16.44 -20.11 -1.30
N PHE A 442 15.32 -20.62 -1.86
CA PHE A 442 15.32 -21.74 -2.81
C PHE A 442 15.26 -21.31 -4.27
N THR A 443 14.71 -20.12 -4.57
CA THR A 443 14.77 -19.56 -5.91
C THR A 443 16.10 -18.84 -6.03
N GLN A 444 17.10 -19.51 -6.59
CA GLN A 444 18.28 -18.81 -7.10
C GLN A 444 17.82 -17.76 -8.11
N PRO A 445 18.32 -16.52 -8.09
CA PRO A 445 18.52 -15.83 -9.33
C PRO A 445 19.58 -16.66 -10.06
N LEU A 446 19.20 -17.41 -11.09
CA LEU A 446 20.10 -17.60 -12.20
C LEU A 446 20.54 -16.17 -12.55
N GLU A 447 21.82 -15.87 -12.41
CA GLU A 447 22.43 -14.79 -13.17
C GLU A 447 22.23 -15.18 -14.65
N ILE A 448 21.06 -14.88 -15.17
CA ILE A 448 20.85 -14.77 -16.59
C ILE A 448 21.51 -13.44 -16.89
N VAL A 449 22.72 -13.50 -17.43
CA VAL A 449 23.40 -12.33 -17.96
C VAL A 449 22.43 -11.73 -18.97
N ASP A 450 22.17 -10.44 -18.93
CA ASP A 450 21.24 -9.76 -19.87
C ASP A 450 21.57 -10.09 -21.33
N GLU A 451 22.83 -10.37 -21.64
CA GLU A 451 23.31 -10.85 -22.95
C GLU A 451 22.69 -12.19 -23.40
N ASP A 452 22.37 -13.12 -22.48
CA ASP A 452 21.73 -14.41 -22.83
C ASP A 452 20.25 -14.26 -23.14
N ILE A 453 19.55 -13.32 -22.50
CA ILE A 453 18.16 -13.01 -22.80
C ILE A 453 18.05 -12.30 -24.14
N ASP A 454 18.87 -11.28 -24.38
CA ASP A 454 18.87 -10.53 -25.64
C ASP A 454 19.21 -11.43 -26.82
N SER A 455 20.17 -12.33 -26.69
CA SER A 455 20.52 -13.34 -27.69
C SER A 455 19.35 -14.29 -27.98
N ALA A 456 18.68 -14.80 -26.94
CA ALA A 456 17.54 -15.70 -27.10
C ALA A 456 16.28 -15.01 -27.69
N VAL A 457 16.10 -13.73 -27.43
CA VAL A 457 15.04 -12.91 -28.04
C VAL A 457 15.33 -12.68 -29.52
N GLN A 458 16.56 -12.31 -29.88
CA GLN A 458 16.97 -12.14 -31.29
C GLN A 458 16.85 -13.44 -32.07
N GLU A 459 17.23 -14.58 -31.48
CA GLU A 459 17.08 -15.90 -32.07
C GLU A 459 15.60 -16.21 -32.36
N ALA A 460 14.71 -15.94 -31.40
CA ALA A 460 13.27 -16.14 -31.56
C ALA A 460 12.68 -15.24 -32.66
N GLU A 461 13.06 -13.97 -32.70
CA GLU A 461 12.60 -13.02 -33.74
C GLU A 461 13.10 -13.41 -35.14
N ALA A 462 14.36 -13.84 -35.28
CA ALA A 462 14.90 -14.34 -36.54
C ALA A 462 14.20 -15.62 -36.99
N ALA A 463 13.89 -16.54 -36.07
CA ALA A 463 13.14 -17.75 -36.37
C ALA A 463 11.69 -17.45 -36.79
N ILE A 464 11.00 -16.49 -36.15
CA ILE A 464 9.66 -16.03 -36.54
C ILE A 464 9.67 -15.50 -37.99
N GLN A 465 10.64 -14.65 -38.34
CA GLN A 465 10.78 -14.14 -39.71
C GLN A 465 10.95 -15.27 -40.74
N LYS A 466 11.75 -16.28 -40.39
CA LYS A 466 11.97 -17.44 -41.23
C LYS A 466 10.72 -18.31 -41.38
N VAL A 467 9.98 -18.56 -40.31
CA VAL A 467 8.68 -19.28 -40.35
C VAL A 467 7.66 -18.56 -41.20
N LEU A 468 7.58 -17.22 -41.10
CA LEU A 468 6.64 -16.40 -41.88
C LEU A 468 7.02 -16.32 -43.38
N SER A 469 8.33 -16.32 -43.72
CA SER A 469 8.81 -16.21 -45.09
C SER A 469 8.85 -17.54 -45.85
N GLU A 470 9.24 -18.61 -45.18
CA GLU A 470 9.49 -19.92 -45.79
C GLU A 470 8.42 -20.96 -45.44
N SER A 471 7.47 -20.67 -44.52
CA SER A 471 6.43 -21.59 -44.04
C SER A 471 6.98 -22.94 -43.55
N VAL A 472 8.16 -22.95 -42.95
CA VAL A 472 8.85 -24.13 -42.41
C VAL A 472 8.97 -24.01 -40.91
N ALA A 473 8.78 -25.13 -40.17
CA ALA A 473 9.01 -25.16 -38.73
C ALA A 473 10.49 -24.93 -38.39
N VAL A 474 10.77 -24.09 -37.39
CA VAL A 474 12.11 -23.73 -36.96
C VAL A 474 12.33 -24.12 -35.49
N GLU A 475 13.42 -24.86 -35.22
CA GLU A 475 13.82 -25.19 -33.85
C GLU A 475 14.79 -24.14 -33.33
N LEU A 476 14.57 -23.70 -32.07
CA LEU A 476 15.49 -22.81 -31.34
C LEU A 476 16.53 -23.60 -30.56
N ALA A 477 17.58 -22.93 -30.11
CA ALA A 477 18.57 -23.51 -29.23
C ALA A 477 17.97 -23.97 -27.89
N PRO A 478 18.51 -25.01 -27.24
CA PRO A 478 18.08 -25.40 -25.90
C PRO A 478 18.26 -24.26 -24.91
N GLN A 479 17.19 -23.90 -24.19
CA GLN A 479 17.19 -22.79 -23.25
C GLN A 479 16.57 -23.19 -21.90
N SER A 480 16.83 -22.39 -20.85
CA SER A 480 16.21 -22.55 -19.55
C SER A 480 14.67 -22.40 -19.64
N ARG A 481 13.95 -22.90 -18.65
CA ARG A 481 12.48 -22.82 -18.62
C ARG A 481 11.96 -21.38 -18.69
N GLU A 482 12.68 -20.44 -18.05
CA GLU A 482 12.34 -19.03 -17.98
C GLU A 482 12.54 -18.36 -19.33
N VAL A 483 13.67 -18.58 -19.99
CA VAL A 483 13.96 -18.04 -21.33
C VAL A 483 12.98 -18.60 -22.35
N ARG A 484 12.66 -19.90 -22.30
CA ARG A 484 11.64 -20.51 -23.16
C ARG A 484 10.25 -19.90 -22.98
N LYS A 485 9.87 -19.44 -21.78
CA LYS A 485 8.61 -18.70 -21.56
C LYS A 485 8.61 -17.34 -22.26
N ILE A 486 9.74 -16.63 -22.23
CA ILE A 486 9.90 -15.36 -22.96
C ILE A 486 9.78 -15.60 -24.45
N GLN A 487 10.48 -16.60 -24.99
CA GLN A 487 10.38 -16.98 -26.39
C GLN A 487 8.95 -17.36 -26.80
N HIS A 488 8.23 -18.16 -26.00
CA HIS A 488 6.82 -18.48 -26.23
C HIS A 488 5.94 -17.23 -26.28
N HIS A 489 6.17 -16.27 -25.38
CA HIS A 489 5.39 -15.02 -25.34
C HIS A 489 5.62 -14.19 -26.62
N ILE A 490 6.85 -14.14 -27.11
CA ILE A 490 7.19 -13.44 -28.35
C ILE A 490 6.48 -14.10 -29.55
N VAL A 491 6.59 -15.43 -29.69
CA VAL A 491 5.97 -16.19 -30.79
C VAL A 491 4.44 -16.00 -30.82
N ASN A 492 3.79 -16.02 -29.65
CA ASN A 492 2.35 -15.82 -29.54
C ASN A 492 1.90 -14.42 -30.02
N ARG A 493 2.75 -13.37 -29.90
CA ARG A 493 2.44 -12.02 -30.42
C ARG A 493 2.32 -11.98 -31.93
N TYR A 494 2.95 -12.95 -32.64
CA TYR A 494 2.88 -13.08 -34.11
C TYR A 494 1.84 -14.12 -34.56
N HIS A 495 0.99 -14.61 -33.63
CA HIS A 495 -0.04 -15.61 -33.88
C HIS A 495 0.49 -16.94 -34.47
N LEU A 496 1.74 -17.29 -34.17
CA LEU A 496 2.34 -18.56 -34.53
C LEU A 496 2.21 -19.58 -33.40
N VAL A 497 2.22 -20.86 -33.73
CA VAL A 497 2.18 -21.97 -32.75
C VAL A 497 3.59 -22.33 -32.36
N ALA A 498 3.84 -22.50 -31.06
CA ALA A 498 5.12 -22.97 -30.54
C ALA A 498 4.95 -24.09 -29.51
N GLU A 499 5.83 -25.09 -29.58
CA GLU A 499 5.84 -26.20 -28.63
C GLU A 499 7.23 -26.40 -28.03
N SER A 500 7.28 -26.76 -26.75
CA SER A 500 8.54 -27.09 -26.07
C SER A 500 8.83 -28.59 -26.21
N VAL A 501 9.84 -28.97 -26.99
CA VAL A 501 10.22 -30.34 -27.31
C VAL A 501 11.51 -30.76 -26.60
N GLY A 502 11.59 -32.03 -26.18
CA GLY A 502 12.76 -32.61 -25.51
C GLY A 502 12.67 -32.61 -23.98
N SER A 503 13.73 -33.09 -23.31
CA SER A 503 13.89 -33.10 -21.86
C SER A 503 15.04 -32.18 -21.42
N ASP A 504 14.93 -31.57 -20.24
CA ASP A 504 16.01 -30.76 -19.71
C ASP A 504 17.29 -31.59 -19.51
N PRO A 505 18.50 -31.08 -19.84
CA PRO A 505 18.84 -29.71 -20.22
C PRO A 505 18.72 -29.38 -21.72
N LEU A 506 18.37 -30.33 -22.58
CA LEU A 506 18.30 -30.17 -24.04
C LEU A 506 16.92 -29.75 -24.56
N ARG A 507 16.01 -29.31 -23.68
CA ARG A 507 14.66 -28.89 -24.02
C ARG A 507 14.66 -27.54 -24.73
N ARG A 508 14.01 -27.48 -25.90
CA ARG A 508 14.01 -26.32 -26.80
C ARG A 508 12.61 -25.99 -27.30
N LEU A 509 12.46 -24.81 -27.86
CA LEU A 509 11.23 -24.37 -28.49
C LEU A 509 11.26 -24.67 -29.99
N VAL A 510 10.14 -25.13 -30.51
CA VAL A 510 9.91 -25.31 -31.96
C VAL A 510 8.75 -24.42 -32.36
N ILE A 511 8.94 -23.59 -33.38
CA ILE A 511 7.94 -22.66 -33.91
C ILE A 511 7.39 -23.25 -35.22
N TYR A 512 6.08 -23.38 -35.30
CA TYR A 512 5.38 -23.92 -36.44
C TYR A 512 4.70 -22.81 -37.24
N PRO A 513 4.60 -22.95 -38.58
CA PRO A 513 3.73 -22.07 -39.37
C PRO A 513 2.29 -22.23 -38.92
N GLY A 514 1.56 -21.13 -38.80
CA GLY A 514 0.15 -21.09 -38.38
C GLY A 514 -0.82 -21.62 -39.40
#